data_29613407fa8686899bc50e10a7ec1d66
#
_entry.id   29613407fa8686899bc50e10a7ec1d66
#
_cell.length_a   1.000
_cell.length_b   1.000
_cell.length_c   1.000
_cell.angle_alpha   90.00
_cell.angle_beta   90.00
_cell.angle_gamma   90.00
#
_symmetry.space_group_name_H-M   'P 1'
#
loop_
_entity.id
_entity.type
_entity.pdbx_description
1 polymer ?
#
loop_
_entity_poly.entity_id
_entity_poly.type
_entity_poly.pdbx_seq_one_letter_code
_entity_poly.pdbx_strand_id
1 'polypeptide(L)'
;ILSSSTQIAGALVASEDMVVSLNAPRKKNSEILNHVRRVFHIACCSVGITSIDMPYTFTDDEGVRQQTMLAKDIGMLAKSTVNASHCKIINEILTPNERDVENAVEIVSAFEKGRDTGEGQVIHKGTKIEVPIYLNAKQIIERFEALSG
;
A
#
# COMPACT_ATOMS: atom_id res chain seq x y z
N ILE A 1 -14.36 14.69 -8.78
CA ILE A 1 -14.86 14.66 -7.39
C ILE A 1 -13.68 14.66 -6.42
N LEU A 2 -12.69 13.75 -6.52
CA LEU A 2 -11.56 13.67 -5.57
C LEU A 2 -10.69 14.92 -5.55
N SER A 3 -10.51 15.60 -6.68
CA SER A 3 -9.71 16.82 -6.80
C SER A 3 -10.45 18.11 -6.39
N SER A 4 -11.74 18.04 -6.11
CA SER A 4 -12.57 19.22 -5.80
C SER A 4 -12.79 19.46 -4.30
N SER A 5 -12.23 18.63 -3.42
CA SER A 5 -12.37 18.75 -1.97
C SER A 5 -11.06 18.50 -1.25
N THR A 6 -10.67 19.43 -0.38
CA THR A 6 -9.52 19.29 0.54
C THR A 6 -9.85 18.50 1.81
N GLN A 7 -11.10 18.06 1.97
CA GLN A 7 -11.57 17.36 3.18
C GLN A 7 -11.56 15.82 3.05
N ILE A 8 -11.25 15.31 1.84
CA ILE A 8 -11.20 13.85 1.61
C ILE A 8 -9.81 13.34 1.95
N ALA A 9 -9.69 12.55 3.01
CA ALA A 9 -8.43 11.93 3.43
C ALA A 9 -8.17 10.59 2.73
N GLY A 10 -9.22 9.89 2.29
CA GLY A 10 -9.12 8.60 1.62
C GLY A 10 -10.38 8.23 0.88
N ALA A 11 -10.26 7.25 0.00
CA ALA A 11 -11.37 6.70 -0.77
C ALA A 11 -11.24 5.17 -0.89
N LEU A 12 -12.36 4.48 -1.07
CA LEU A 12 -12.41 3.03 -1.26
C LEU A 12 -13.24 2.64 -2.49
N VAL A 13 -12.96 1.47 -3.05
CA VAL A 13 -13.76 0.84 -4.11
C VAL A 13 -14.76 -0.12 -3.51
N ALA A 14 -16.05 0.08 -3.78
CA ALA A 14 -17.12 -0.85 -3.45
C ALA A 14 -17.17 -1.96 -4.51
N SER A 15 -16.53 -3.10 -4.24
CA SER A 15 -16.31 -4.16 -5.24
C SER A 15 -17.61 -4.80 -5.75
N GLU A 16 -18.60 -5.03 -4.88
CA GLU A 16 -19.86 -5.66 -5.28
C GLU A 16 -20.67 -4.73 -6.17
N ASP A 17 -20.73 -3.42 -5.85
CA ASP A 17 -21.41 -2.43 -6.69
C ASP A 17 -20.73 -2.29 -8.05
N MET A 18 -19.39 -2.36 -8.05
CA MET A 18 -18.59 -2.32 -9.30
C MET A 18 -18.88 -3.52 -10.19
N VAL A 19 -18.96 -4.73 -9.61
CA VAL A 19 -19.30 -5.96 -10.36
C VAL A 19 -20.65 -5.81 -11.05
N VAL A 20 -21.65 -5.30 -10.33
CA VAL A 20 -22.99 -5.06 -10.88
C VAL A 20 -22.94 -4.00 -11.98
N SER A 21 -22.31 -2.87 -11.74
CA SER A 21 -22.24 -1.75 -12.70
C SER A 21 -21.50 -2.12 -13.99
N LEU A 22 -20.54 -3.03 -13.91
CA LEU A 22 -19.74 -3.51 -15.05
C LEU A 22 -20.34 -4.76 -15.72
N ASN A 23 -21.50 -5.25 -15.26
CA ASN A 23 -22.10 -6.53 -15.70
C ASN A 23 -21.08 -7.69 -15.66
N ALA A 24 -20.16 -7.67 -14.67
CA ALA A 24 -19.10 -8.66 -14.54
C ALA A 24 -19.54 -9.83 -13.66
N PRO A 25 -19.01 -11.06 -13.87
CA PRO A 25 -19.31 -12.18 -12.98
C PRO A 25 -18.61 -11.99 -11.63
N ARG A 26 -19.32 -12.29 -10.53
CA ARG A 26 -18.76 -12.31 -9.18
C ARG A 26 -17.77 -13.47 -9.03
N LYS A 27 -16.47 -13.18 -8.88
CA LYS A 27 -15.38 -14.16 -8.78
C LYS A 27 -14.39 -13.76 -7.68
N LYS A 28 -13.79 -14.76 -7.00
CA LYS A 28 -12.74 -14.54 -6.00
C LYS A 28 -11.51 -13.79 -6.57
N ASN A 29 -11.15 -14.12 -7.80
CA ASN A 29 -10.10 -13.42 -8.54
C ASN A 29 -10.69 -12.88 -9.84
N SER A 30 -11.00 -11.61 -9.86
CA SER A 30 -11.63 -10.91 -10.98
C SER A 30 -10.62 -9.98 -11.64
N GLU A 31 -10.24 -10.26 -12.87
CA GLU A 31 -9.30 -9.40 -13.62
C GLU A 31 -9.83 -7.98 -13.81
N ILE A 32 -11.14 -7.83 -14.05
CA ILE A 32 -11.72 -6.49 -14.20
C ILE A 32 -11.64 -5.70 -12.89
N LEU A 33 -11.89 -6.33 -11.74
CA LEU A 33 -11.72 -5.67 -10.46
C LEU A 33 -10.24 -5.37 -10.16
N ASN A 34 -9.32 -6.22 -10.56
CA ASN A 34 -7.88 -5.95 -10.45
C ASN A 34 -7.45 -4.77 -11.33
N HIS A 35 -8.07 -4.60 -12.49
CA HIS A 35 -7.85 -3.41 -13.32
C HIS A 35 -8.42 -2.15 -12.64
N VAL A 36 -9.67 -2.19 -12.19
CA VAL A 36 -10.31 -1.08 -11.46
C VAL A 36 -9.47 -0.67 -10.26
N ARG A 37 -8.98 -1.61 -9.47
CA ARG A 37 -8.11 -1.38 -8.31
C ARG A 37 -6.87 -0.57 -8.67
N ARG A 38 -6.18 -0.92 -9.76
CA ARG A 38 -4.97 -0.20 -10.21
C ARG A 38 -5.28 1.22 -10.66
N VAL A 39 -6.30 1.38 -11.49
CA VAL A 39 -6.72 2.71 -11.97
C VAL A 39 -7.15 3.60 -10.81
N PHE A 40 -7.92 3.04 -9.87
CA PHE A 40 -8.37 3.73 -8.67
C PHE A 40 -7.19 4.17 -7.79
N HIS A 41 -6.21 3.28 -7.55
CA HIS A 41 -5.01 3.59 -6.78
C HIS A 41 -4.23 4.75 -7.41
N ILE A 42 -3.96 4.69 -8.71
CA ILE A 42 -3.28 5.76 -9.46
C ILE A 42 -4.04 7.09 -9.33
N ALA A 43 -5.37 7.06 -9.46
CA ALA A 43 -6.20 8.26 -9.32
C ALA A 43 -6.13 8.85 -7.90
N CYS A 44 -6.12 8.02 -6.85
CA CYS A 44 -5.94 8.50 -5.47
C CYS A 44 -4.56 9.12 -5.28
N CYS A 45 -3.51 8.46 -5.74
CA CYS A 45 -2.13 8.96 -5.66
C CYS A 45 -1.96 10.30 -6.38
N SER A 46 -2.61 10.50 -7.53
CA SER A 46 -2.51 11.74 -8.32
C SER A 46 -3.08 12.96 -7.60
N VAL A 47 -3.92 12.77 -6.60
CA VAL A 47 -4.53 13.85 -5.78
C VAL A 47 -4.11 13.79 -4.31
N GLY A 48 -3.15 12.93 -3.96
CA GLY A 48 -2.56 12.87 -2.62
C GLY A 48 -3.48 12.32 -1.52
N ILE A 49 -4.45 11.44 -1.87
CA ILE A 49 -5.33 10.81 -0.86
C ILE A 49 -5.03 9.32 -0.70
N THR A 50 -5.36 8.78 0.45
CA THR A 50 -5.19 7.34 0.72
C THR A 50 -6.19 6.52 -0.08
N SER A 51 -5.68 5.58 -0.88
CA SER A 51 -6.50 4.54 -1.50
C SER A 51 -6.71 3.37 -0.53
N ILE A 52 -7.96 3.06 -0.25
CA ILE A 52 -8.35 1.91 0.58
C ILE A 52 -8.82 0.81 -0.36
N ASP A 53 -8.18 -0.35 -0.30
CA ASP A 53 -8.53 -1.48 -1.14
C ASP A 53 -9.91 -2.04 -0.83
N MET A 54 -10.54 -2.62 -1.86
CA MET A 54 -11.85 -3.25 -1.76
C MET A 54 -11.88 -4.41 -0.76
N PRO A 55 -13.03 -4.68 -0.11
CA PRO A 55 -13.17 -5.83 0.77
C PRO A 55 -13.11 -7.15 -0.03
N TYR A 56 -12.58 -8.19 0.60
CA TYR A 56 -12.78 -9.56 0.15
C TYR A 56 -14.09 -10.10 0.73
N THR A 57 -15.05 -10.36 -0.13
CA THR A 57 -16.45 -10.67 0.27
C THR A 57 -16.73 -12.17 0.35
N PHE A 58 -15.73 -13.02 0.14
CA PHE A 58 -15.78 -14.45 0.43
C PHE A 58 -15.20 -14.73 1.82
N THR A 59 -15.31 -15.97 2.32
CA THR A 59 -15.03 -16.29 3.73
C THR A 59 -13.68 -16.98 3.96
N ASP A 60 -13.01 -17.41 2.90
CA ASP A 60 -11.77 -18.19 3.01
C ASP A 60 -10.53 -17.30 3.27
N ASP A 61 -9.67 -17.74 4.17
CA ASP A 61 -8.46 -17.03 4.58
C ASP A 61 -7.42 -16.94 3.46
N GLU A 62 -7.33 -17.94 2.60
CA GLU A 62 -6.37 -17.94 1.50
C GLU A 62 -6.71 -16.85 0.47
N GLY A 63 -7.99 -16.68 0.15
CA GLY A 63 -8.44 -15.64 -0.76
C GLY A 63 -8.18 -14.24 -0.23
N VAL A 64 -8.47 -13.97 1.06
CA VAL A 64 -8.16 -12.65 1.64
C VAL A 64 -6.65 -12.40 1.68
N ARG A 65 -5.83 -13.42 1.95
CA ARG A 65 -4.37 -13.33 1.92
C ARG A 65 -3.87 -12.92 0.54
N GLN A 66 -4.26 -13.65 -0.49
CA GLN A 66 -3.87 -13.36 -1.88
C GLN A 66 -4.31 -11.97 -2.33
N GLN A 67 -5.55 -11.59 -2.04
CA GLN A 67 -6.08 -10.27 -2.40
C GLN A 67 -5.40 -9.12 -1.65
N THR A 68 -4.97 -9.35 -0.41
CA THR A 68 -4.24 -8.35 0.38
C THR A 68 -2.80 -8.21 -0.11
N MET A 69 -2.14 -9.32 -0.45
CA MET A 69 -0.81 -9.29 -1.08
C MET A 69 -0.83 -8.52 -2.40
N LEU A 70 -1.84 -8.77 -3.25
CA LEU A 70 -2.01 -8.04 -4.50
C LEU A 70 -2.22 -6.53 -4.25
N ALA A 71 -2.97 -6.15 -3.22
CA ALA A 71 -3.14 -4.75 -2.83
C ALA A 71 -1.80 -4.12 -2.41
N LYS A 72 -1.02 -4.82 -1.57
CA LYS A 72 0.33 -4.39 -1.15
C LYS A 72 1.26 -4.21 -2.34
N ASP A 73 1.28 -5.17 -3.27
CA ASP A 73 2.16 -5.16 -4.44
C ASP A 73 1.92 -3.96 -5.38
N ILE A 74 0.68 -3.47 -5.44
CA ILE A 74 0.36 -2.26 -6.21
C ILE A 74 0.49 -0.96 -5.42
N GLY A 75 0.91 -1.02 -4.15
CA GLY A 75 1.18 0.14 -3.31
C GLY A 75 0.03 0.59 -2.40
N MET A 76 -1.08 -0.14 -2.34
CA MET A 76 -2.16 0.17 -1.41
C MET A 76 -1.77 -0.20 0.02
N LEU A 77 -2.01 0.71 0.94
CA LEU A 77 -1.58 0.59 2.34
C LEU A 77 -2.74 0.30 3.31
N ALA A 78 -3.96 0.30 2.82
CA ALA A 78 -5.17 0.03 3.60
C ALA A 78 -6.11 -0.87 2.81
N LYS A 79 -6.89 -1.70 3.52
CA LYS A 79 -7.89 -2.57 2.95
C LYS A 79 -9.13 -2.59 3.84
N SER A 80 -10.30 -2.41 3.22
CA SER A 80 -11.58 -2.61 3.91
C SER A 80 -11.87 -4.10 4.09
N THR A 81 -12.66 -4.44 5.10
CA THR A 81 -13.15 -5.80 5.32
C THR A 81 -14.59 -5.80 5.81
N VAL A 82 -15.33 -6.82 5.40
CA VAL A 82 -16.70 -7.12 5.89
C VAL A 82 -16.70 -8.30 6.86
N ASN A 83 -15.54 -8.94 7.06
CA ASN A 83 -15.38 -10.08 7.95
C ASN A 83 -14.28 -9.80 8.98
N ALA A 84 -14.65 -9.72 10.25
CA ALA A 84 -13.71 -9.44 11.33
C ALA A 84 -12.57 -10.47 11.46
N SER A 85 -12.79 -11.75 11.07
CA SER A 85 -11.73 -12.76 11.09
C SER A 85 -10.59 -12.46 10.12
N HIS A 86 -10.84 -11.69 9.06
CA HIS A 86 -9.83 -11.30 8.09
C HIS A 86 -8.89 -10.19 8.58
N CYS A 87 -9.26 -9.42 9.62
CA CYS A 87 -8.48 -8.28 10.12
C CYS A 87 -7.04 -8.68 10.46
N LYS A 88 -6.86 -9.83 11.12
CA LYS A 88 -5.53 -10.32 11.49
C LYS A 88 -4.65 -10.53 10.26
N ILE A 89 -5.16 -11.23 9.25
CA ILE A 89 -4.43 -11.52 8.00
C ILE A 89 -4.07 -10.24 7.26
N ILE A 90 -5.02 -9.30 7.18
CA ILE A 90 -4.82 -8.01 6.52
C ILE A 90 -3.71 -7.22 7.21
N ASN A 91 -3.77 -7.13 8.54
CA ASN A 91 -2.78 -6.40 9.33
C ASN A 91 -1.38 -7.03 9.24
N GLU A 92 -1.28 -8.36 9.34
CA GLU A 92 -0.01 -9.10 9.17
C GLU A 92 0.68 -8.78 7.82
N ILE A 93 -0.10 -8.60 6.76
CA ILE A 93 0.45 -8.35 5.42
C ILE A 93 0.77 -6.88 5.21
N LEU A 94 -0.12 -5.97 5.62
CA LEU A 94 0.00 -4.54 5.33
C LEU A 94 0.87 -3.78 6.32
N THR A 95 1.12 -4.31 7.52
CA THR A 95 2.06 -3.71 8.47
C THR A 95 3.50 -4.02 8.04
N PRO A 96 4.41 -3.04 8.00
CA PRO A 96 5.82 -3.31 7.80
C PRO A 96 6.35 -4.24 8.90
N ASN A 97 7.16 -5.24 8.53
CA ASN A 97 7.81 -6.09 9.52
C ASN A 97 9.10 -5.46 10.05
N GLU A 98 9.61 -5.94 11.18
CA GLU A 98 10.83 -5.42 11.82
C GLU A 98 12.03 -5.38 10.86
N ARG A 99 12.20 -6.42 10.04
CA ARG A 99 13.31 -6.49 9.08
C ARG A 99 13.21 -5.41 7.99
N ASP A 100 11.97 -5.12 7.51
CA ASP A 100 11.75 -4.06 6.54
C ASP A 100 12.09 -2.70 7.15
N VAL A 101 11.75 -2.50 8.42
CA VAL A 101 12.03 -1.28 9.18
C VAL A 101 13.54 -1.13 9.43
N GLU A 102 14.22 -2.17 9.89
CA GLU A 102 15.67 -2.17 10.08
C GLU A 102 16.40 -1.78 8.79
N ASN A 103 16.05 -2.41 7.68
CA ASN A 103 16.64 -2.08 6.38
C ASN A 103 16.33 -0.63 5.95
N ALA A 104 15.12 -0.15 6.22
CA ALA A 104 14.75 1.23 5.94
C ALA A 104 15.59 2.24 6.77
N VAL A 105 15.80 1.96 8.05
CA VAL A 105 16.65 2.78 8.95
C VAL A 105 18.08 2.81 8.43
N GLU A 106 18.64 1.68 8.02
CA GLU A 106 19.99 1.62 7.44
C GLU A 106 20.09 2.47 6.16
N ILE A 107 19.11 2.40 5.27
CA ILE A 107 19.07 3.19 4.02
C ILE A 107 19.02 4.69 4.33
N VAL A 108 18.14 5.11 5.24
CA VAL A 108 18.00 6.52 5.64
C VAL A 108 19.30 7.02 6.24
N SER A 109 19.87 6.28 7.20
CA SER A 109 21.13 6.64 7.86
C SER A 109 22.31 6.76 6.87
N ALA A 110 22.44 5.80 5.95
CA ALA A 110 23.50 5.83 4.94
C ALA A 110 23.36 7.04 4.00
N PHE A 111 22.13 7.32 3.53
CA PHE A 111 21.86 8.44 2.62
C PHE A 111 22.14 9.79 3.29
N GLU A 112 21.67 9.99 4.53
CA GLU A 112 21.86 11.25 5.26
C GLU A 112 23.34 11.50 5.57
N LYS A 113 24.07 10.46 5.99
CA LYS A 113 25.53 10.54 6.21
C LYS A 113 26.27 10.91 4.93
N GLY A 114 25.98 10.26 3.81
CA GLY A 114 26.64 10.57 2.53
C GLY A 114 26.34 12.00 2.05
N ARG A 115 25.11 12.48 2.26
CA ARG A 115 24.74 13.87 1.97
C ARG A 115 25.55 14.85 2.84
N ASP A 116 25.69 14.58 4.13
CA ASP A 116 26.38 15.48 5.07
C ASP A 116 27.90 15.49 4.84
N THR A 117 28.47 14.39 4.33
CA THR A 117 29.90 14.30 3.93
C THR A 117 30.15 14.78 2.51
N GLY A 118 29.13 15.17 1.75
CA GLY A 118 29.27 15.63 0.36
C GLY A 118 29.62 14.50 -0.63
N GLU A 119 29.34 13.24 -0.28
CA GLU A 119 29.52 12.11 -1.20
C GLU A 119 28.60 12.22 -2.40
N GLY A 120 29.14 12.17 -3.61
CA GLY A 120 28.37 12.26 -4.85
C GLY A 120 27.47 11.04 -5.11
N GLN A 121 27.74 9.90 -4.47
CA GLN A 121 26.97 8.67 -4.57
C GLN A 121 27.02 7.89 -3.26
N VAL A 122 25.86 7.50 -2.76
CA VAL A 122 25.73 6.63 -1.58
C VAL A 122 25.40 5.22 -2.03
N ILE A 123 26.18 4.23 -1.58
CA ILE A 123 25.95 2.81 -1.87
C ILE A 123 25.67 2.08 -0.57
N HIS A 124 24.58 1.34 -0.50
CA HIS A 124 24.22 0.47 0.62
C HIS A 124 23.97 -0.95 0.13
N LYS A 125 24.64 -1.93 0.71
CA LYS A 125 24.55 -3.36 0.34
C LYS A 125 24.65 -3.59 -1.19
N GLY A 126 25.57 -2.88 -1.87
CA GLY A 126 25.79 -2.99 -3.30
C GLY A 126 24.77 -2.27 -4.20
N THR A 127 23.80 -1.58 -3.62
CA THR A 127 22.80 -0.81 -4.35
C THR A 127 23.01 0.69 -4.14
N LYS A 128 23.01 1.47 -5.24
CA LYS A 128 23.03 2.92 -5.17
C LYS A 128 21.71 3.43 -4.57
N ILE A 129 21.80 4.23 -3.51
CA ILE A 129 20.62 4.87 -2.91
C ILE A 129 20.36 6.18 -3.66
N GLU A 130 19.25 6.21 -4.38
CA GLU A 130 18.73 7.42 -4.99
C GLU A 130 17.60 8.02 -4.13
N VAL A 131 17.27 9.29 -4.38
CA VAL A 131 16.23 10.00 -3.60
C VAL A 131 14.91 9.21 -3.48
N PRO A 132 14.37 8.56 -4.54
CA PRO A 132 13.15 7.77 -4.39
C PRO A 132 13.28 6.59 -3.40
N ILE A 133 14.46 5.93 -3.36
CA ILE A 133 14.73 4.83 -2.41
C ILE A 133 14.75 5.35 -0.98
N TYR A 134 15.41 6.48 -0.76
CA TYR A 134 15.44 7.16 0.54
C TYR A 134 14.04 7.57 1.01
N LEU A 135 13.22 8.18 0.12
CA LEU A 135 11.87 8.59 0.46
C LEU A 135 10.95 7.39 0.77
N ASN A 136 11.09 6.30 0.02
CA ASN A 136 10.36 5.06 0.31
C ASN A 136 10.74 4.47 1.68
N ALA A 137 12.03 4.46 2.01
CA ALA A 137 12.51 4.00 3.31
C ALA A 137 11.92 4.85 4.46
N LYS A 138 11.86 6.17 4.32
CA LYS A 138 11.20 7.05 5.30
C LYS A 138 9.73 6.70 5.48
N GLN A 139 8.99 6.49 4.40
CA GLN A 139 7.57 6.10 4.47
C GLN A 139 7.35 4.78 5.20
N ILE A 140 8.26 3.80 5.06
CA ILE A 140 8.20 2.53 5.80
C ILE A 140 8.33 2.77 7.31
N ILE A 141 9.30 3.60 7.74
CA ILE A 141 9.53 3.93 9.15
C ILE A 141 8.31 4.67 9.72
N GLU A 142 7.89 5.75 9.07
CA GLU A 142 6.74 6.57 9.50
C GLU A 142 5.47 5.72 9.64
N ARG A 143 5.25 4.79 8.70
CA ARG A 143 4.11 3.89 8.76
C ARG A 143 4.20 2.91 9.93
N PHE A 144 5.36 2.33 10.18
CA PHE A 144 5.57 1.42 11.30
C PHE A 144 5.31 2.13 12.64
N GLU A 145 5.85 3.32 12.82
CA GLU A 145 5.63 4.15 14.01
C GLU A 145 4.16 4.47 14.22
N ALA A 146 3.45 4.86 13.15
CA ALA A 146 2.02 5.17 13.21
C ALA A 146 1.13 3.97 13.55
N LEU A 147 1.57 2.74 13.30
CA LEU A 147 0.83 1.51 13.57
C LEU A 147 1.23 0.84 14.90
N SER A 148 2.36 1.23 15.50
CA SER A 148 2.90 0.67 16.73
C SER A 148 2.49 1.45 18.01
N GLY A 149 1.90 2.64 17.86
CA GLY A 149 1.36 3.49 18.94
C GLY A 149 -0.11 3.22 19.12
#